data_0097e613eaf6d4dd884e7e72cd4dc6ab
#
_entry.id   0097e613eaf6d4dd884e7e72cd4dc6ab
#
_cell.length_a   1.000
_cell.length_b   1.000
_cell.length_c   1.000
_cell.angle_alpha   90.00
_cell.angle_beta   90.00
_cell.angle_gamma   90.00
#
_symmetry.space_group_name_H-M   'P 1'
#
loop_
_entity.id
_entity.type
_entity.pdbx_description
1 polymer ?
#
loop_
_entity_poly.entity_id
_entity_poly.type
_entity_poly.pdbx_seq_one_letter_code
_entity_poly.pdbx_strand_id
1 'polypeptide(L)'
;MFLAGTFTAQAQGDALFKAKCASCHQPHKNGTGPKLFQVRQKWADGGAKEGSIYQWVNNWQNAAASDPYAQTVSTWAPSAMQAFPELKKEDVDAILDWVDSQPEPGAEGAAGATGAATADPLATEEESSMGWIWIILGIIFFTIVVAVGGVRRQLKFAAADDAGEPINESLTYSEEFKTWAWKYRLYVGLTSLVLVISAIVTLFLSGYSIGVVEEYQPSQPIAFPHAIHTGTNGIDCKYCHNSVTLSKSAGLPTVNVCMNCHKQINGRTPAQQEQIAKLYKSAGWDPAGAGKYTGKSKPIIWNKVHVLPDHVYFNHSQHVVVGGIDCKQCHGDMTKMVETAKVQPVSELNKIEGNIPLTRPTMTMGWCIECHGAKEISTGSIDTRNDGYYNEIHKRLLNNDKTLYGSYLKDGKVTVNELGGWECAKCHY
;
A
#
# COMPACT_ATOMS: atom_id res chain seq x y z
N MET A 1 0.20 18.08 46.98
CA MET A 1 0.68 18.90 45.86
C MET A 1 1.83 18.18 45.15
N PHE A 2 1.58 16.96 44.58
CA PHE A 2 2.61 16.10 43.98
C PHE A 2 2.12 15.31 42.74
N LEU A 3 1.10 15.76 42.04
CA LEU A 3 0.57 15.05 40.83
C LEU A 3 0.72 15.79 39.51
N ALA A 4 1.25 17.01 39.51
CA ALA A 4 1.39 17.80 38.28
C ALA A 4 2.72 17.57 37.49
N GLY A 5 3.75 16.97 38.14
CA GLY A 5 5.07 16.81 37.55
C GLY A 5 5.23 15.58 36.64
N THR A 6 4.43 14.53 36.84
CA THR A 6 4.58 13.27 36.08
C THR A 6 3.96 13.32 34.70
N PHE A 7 2.89 14.08 34.50
CA PHE A 7 2.25 14.23 33.18
C PHE A 7 3.09 15.04 32.19
N THR A 8 3.86 16.00 32.63
CA THR A 8 4.74 16.79 31.77
C THR A 8 5.98 16.00 31.30
N ALA A 9 6.56 15.18 32.16
CA ALA A 9 7.71 14.33 31.83
C ALA A 9 7.35 13.22 30.83
N GLN A 10 6.18 12.58 30.99
CA GLN A 10 5.70 11.55 30.06
C GLN A 10 5.38 12.12 28.68
N ALA A 11 4.77 13.30 28.58
CA ALA A 11 4.50 13.98 27.32
C ALA A 11 5.79 14.39 26.60
N GLN A 12 6.82 14.81 27.34
CA GLN A 12 8.13 15.12 26.78
C GLN A 12 8.85 13.86 26.28
N GLY A 13 8.81 12.76 27.05
CA GLY A 13 9.39 11.47 26.67
C GLY A 13 8.78 10.89 25.41
N ASP A 14 7.45 10.94 25.25
CA ASP A 14 6.74 10.55 24.05
C ASP A 14 7.19 11.35 22.81
N ALA A 15 7.21 12.66 22.92
CA ALA A 15 7.60 13.54 21.84
C ALA A 15 9.07 13.30 21.40
N LEU A 16 9.99 13.17 22.35
CA LEU A 16 11.40 12.90 22.10
C LEU A 16 11.62 11.50 21.51
N PHE A 17 10.94 10.48 22.04
CA PHE A 17 11.00 9.12 21.50
C PHE A 17 10.56 9.09 20.05
N LYS A 18 9.39 9.64 19.73
CA LYS A 18 8.85 9.72 18.37
C LYS A 18 9.76 10.50 17.41
N ALA A 19 10.37 11.58 17.89
CA ALA A 19 11.24 12.41 17.05
C ALA A 19 12.63 11.81 16.79
N LYS A 20 13.20 11.06 17.77
CA LYS A 20 14.62 10.65 17.74
C LYS A 20 14.83 9.13 17.69
N CYS A 21 13.95 8.33 18.30
CA CYS A 21 14.19 6.91 18.55
C CYS A 21 13.26 5.98 17.75
N ALA A 22 12.00 6.38 17.53
CA ALA A 22 10.96 5.52 16.96
C ALA A 22 11.25 5.05 15.54
N SER A 23 12.11 5.74 14.79
CA SER A 23 12.53 5.32 13.45
C SER A 23 13.30 4.00 13.43
N CYS A 24 13.96 3.65 14.55
CA CYS A 24 14.79 2.45 14.65
C CYS A 24 14.38 1.54 15.80
N HIS A 25 13.81 2.07 16.87
CA HIS A 25 13.48 1.35 18.10
C HIS A 25 11.99 1.34 18.40
N GLN A 26 11.52 0.24 18.98
CA GLN A 26 10.17 0.10 19.53
C GLN A 26 10.25 -0.29 21.02
N PRO A 27 9.21 0.00 21.84
CA PRO A 27 9.20 -0.41 23.23
C PRO A 27 9.37 -1.93 23.40
N HIS A 28 8.49 -2.74 22.83
CA HIS A 28 8.41 -4.18 23.11
C HIS A 28 8.89 -5.09 21.98
N LYS A 29 9.20 -4.54 20.79
CA LYS A 29 9.58 -5.34 19.59
C LYS A 29 10.94 -4.91 19.08
N ASN A 30 11.75 -5.89 18.63
CA ASN A 30 12.98 -5.61 17.89
C ASN A 30 12.63 -5.11 16.48
N GLY A 31 13.25 -4.02 16.06
CA GLY A 31 13.15 -3.45 14.73
C GLY A 31 14.53 -3.36 14.08
N THR A 32 14.85 -2.22 13.48
CA THR A 32 16.22 -1.90 13.02
C THR A 32 17.20 -1.87 14.18
N GLY A 33 16.75 -1.37 15.34
CA GLY A 33 17.44 -1.46 16.63
C GLY A 33 16.73 -2.43 17.59
N PRO A 34 17.38 -2.77 18.73
CA PRO A 34 16.78 -3.60 19.75
C PRO A 34 15.58 -2.93 20.42
N LYS A 35 14.67 -3.73 20.99
CA LYS A 35 13.59 -3.24 21.84
C LYS A 35 14.15 -2.50 23.04
N LEU A 36 13.51 -1.38 23.41
CA LEU A 36 14.00 -0.52 24.50
C LEU A 36 13.32 -0.75 25.85
N PHE A 37 12.24 -1.55 25.92
CA PHE A 37 11.58 -1.87 27.18
C PHE A 37 12.57 -2.50 28.14
N GLN A 38 12.65 -1.92 29.36
CA GLN A 38 13.59 -2.29 30.42
C GLN A 38 15.07 -2.30 29.99
N VAL A 39 15.45 -1.42 29.06
CA VAL A 39 16.82 -1.39 28.53
C VAL A 39 17.84 -1.02 29.60
N ARG A 40 17.48 -0.14 30.57
CA ARG A 40 18.36 0.21 31.69
C ARG A 40 18.71 -1.04 32.52
N GLN A 41 17.72 -1.88 32.81
CA GLN A 41 17.95 -3.13 33.52
C GLN A 41 18.84 -4.09 32.72
N LYS A 42 18.61 -4.23 31.43
CA LYS A 42 19.44 -5.07 30.56
C LYS A 42 20.91 -4.63 30.53
N TRP A 43 21.16 -3.31 30.53
CA TRP A 43 22.51 -2.77 30.59
C TRP A 43 23.19 -3.07 31.93
N ALA A 44 22.44 -2.93 33.01
CA ALA A 44 22.93 -3.26 34.36
C ALA A 44 23.24 -4.77 34.50
N ASP A 45 22.32 -5.63 34.06
CA ASP A 45 22.48 -7.09 34.05
C ASP A 45 23.64 -7.56 33.16
N GLY A 46 23.89 -6.84 32.07
CA GLY A 46 25.01 -7.07 31.16
C GLY A 46 26.37 -6.61 31.69
N GLY A 47 26.44 -6.03 32.88
CA GLY A 47 27.65 -5.55 33.51
C GLY A 47 28.20 -4.25 32.93
N ALA A 48 27.33 -3.43 32.30
CA ALA A 48 27.71 -2.12 31.80
C ALA A 48 28.12 -1.18 32.94
N LYS A 49 29.09 -0.29 32.68
CA LYS A 49 29.48 0.74 33.63
C LYS A 49 28.33 1.71 33.87
N GLU A 50 28.26 2.25 35.08
CA GLU A 50 27.26 3.26 35.41
C GLU A 50 27.34 4.45 34.47
N GLY A 51 26.19 4.86 33.91
CA GLY A 51 26.10 5.95 32.96
C GLY A 51 26.50 5.63 31.52
N SER A 52 26.96 4.40 31.22
CA SER A 52 27.37 3.96 29.89
C SER A 52 26.25 4.06 28.85
N ILE A 53 25.00 3.85 29.22
CA ILE A 53 23.84 3.98 28.33
C ILE A 53 23.64 5.42 27.84
N TYR A 54 23.92 6.43 28.66
CA TYR A 54 23.83 7.84 28.25
C TYR A 54 24.97 8.20 27.31
N GLN A 55 26.20 7.69 27.60
CA GLN A 55 27.34 7.84 26.67
C GLN A 55 27.05 7.15 25.32
N TRP A 56 26.39 6.00 25.35
CA TRP A 56 25.98 5.30 24.15
C TRP A 56 25.05 6.15 23.28
N VAL A 57 24.02 6.75 23.86
CA VAL A 57 23.10 7.63 23.13
C VAL A 57 23.81 8.84 22.55
N ASN A 58 24.72 9.45 23.31
CA ASN A 58 25.42 10.65 22.87
C ASN A 58 26.55 10.36 21.88
N ASN A 59 27.32 9.29 22.08
CA ASN A 59 28.41 8.85 21.21
C ASN A 59 28.69 7.37 21.44
N TRP A 60 28.05 6.53 20.68
CA TRP A 60 28.16 5.07 20.80
C TRP A 60 29.59 4.55 20.54
N GLN A 61 30.39 5.20 19.66
CA GLN A 61 31.77 4.80 19.39
C GLN A 61 32.64 4.92 20.64
N ASN A 62 32.50 6.04 21.36
CA ASN A 62 33.23 6.27 22.60
C ASN A 62 32.75 5.31 23.72
N ALA A 63 31.45 5.07 23.80
CA ALA A 63 30.90 4.10 24.74
C ALA A 63 31.42 2.68 24.46
N ALA A 64 31.39 2.22 23.22
CA ALA A 64 31.90 0.91 22.80
C ALA A 64 33.42 0.75 23.05
N ALA A 65 34.19 1.82 22.94
CA ALA A 65 35.63 1.80 23.23
C ALA A 65 35.96 1.71 24.72
N SER A 66 35.05 2.18 25.60
CA SER A 66 35.28 2.31 27.03
C SER A 66 34.56 1.28 27.91
N ASP A 67 33.55 0.58 27.35
CA ASP A 67 32.67 -0.34 28.06
C ASP A 67 32.48 -1.64 27.28
N PRO A 68 32.87 -2.83 27.87
CA PRO A 68 32.75 -4.12 27.20
C PRO A 68 31.32 -4.49 26.81
N TYR A 69 30.32 -4.12 27.62
CA TYR A 69 28.93 -4.38 27.26
C TYR A 69 28.46 -3.51 26.10
N ALA A 70 28.81 -2.24 26.09
CA ALA A 70 28.56 -1.35 24.95
C ALA A 70 29.23 -1.85 23.67
N GLN A 71 30.43 -2.43 23.76
CA GLN A 71 31.11 -3.08 22.63
C GLN A 71 30.28 -4.25 22.10
N THR A 72 29.72 -5.10 22.97
CA THR A 72 28.83 -6.21 22.58
C THR A 72 27.57 -5.67 21.91
N VAL A 73 26.94 -4.62 22.45
CA VAL A 73 25.77 -3.99 21.88
C VAL A 73 26.05 -3.40 20.49
N SER A 74 27.27 -2.91 20.24
CA SER A 74 27.66 -2.34 18.94
C SER A 74 27.59 -3.32 17.78
N THR A 75 27.63 -4.62 18.05
CA THR A 75 27.56 -5.70 17.06
C THR A 75 26.14 -6.27 16.89
N TRP A 76 25.15 -5.74 17.61
CA TRP A 76 23.77 -6.25 17.58
C TRP A 76 23.11 -6.13 16.20
N ALA A 77 23.39 -5.04 15.48
CA ALA A 77 22.85 -4.80 14.15
C ALA A 77 23.99 -4.42 13.18
N PRO A 78 23.84 -4.75 11.87
CA PRO A 78 24.81 -4.37 10.85
C PRO A 78 24.87 -2.86 10.59
N SER A 79 23.85 -2.12 11.03
CA SER A 79 23.78 -0.66 10.93
C SER A 79 24.14 -0.01 12.26
N ALA A 80 25.01 1.01 12.20
CA ALA A 80 25.39 1.77 13.38
C ALA A 80 24.22 2.66 13.86
N MET A 81 24.08 2.79 15.18
CA MET A 81 23.13 3.73 15.79
C MET A 81 23.55 5.18 15.48
N GLN A 82 22.58 6.06 15.21
CA GLN A 82 22.86 7.49 15.14
C GLN A 82 23.20 8.03 16.54
N ALA A 83 24.25 8.86 16.64
CA ALA A 83 24.58 9.55 17.88
C ALA A 83 23.72 10.81 18.05
N PHE A 84 23.34 11.10 19.29
CA PHE A 84 22.54 12.27 19.66
C PHE A 84 23.24 13.09 20.75
N PRO A 85 24.31 13.82 20.41
CA PRO A 85 25.11 14.56 21.38
C PRO A 85 24.33 15.73 22.04
N GLU A 86 23.22 16.14 21.44
CA GLU A 86 22.35 17.19 21.95
C GLU A 86 21.44 16.75 23.11
N LEU A 87 21.19 15.43 23.28
CA LEU A 87 20.32 14.91 24.33
C LEU A 87 21.04 14.92 25.67
N LYS A 88 20.42 15.55 26.67
CA LYS A 88 20.87 15.51 28.06
C LYS A 88 20.43 14.23 28.73
N LYS A 89 21.01 13.95 29.90
CA LYS A 89 20.64 12.79 30.72
C LYS A 89 19.15 12.78 31.02
N GLU A 90 18.59 13.92 31.39
CA GLU A 90 17.18 14.09 31.72
C GLU A 90 16.26 13.77 30.52
N ASP A 91 16.66 14.10 29.30
CA ASP A 91 15.93 13.81 28.08
C ASP A 91 15.93 12.30 27.79
N VAL A 92 17.07 11.64 27.96
CA VAL A 92 17.19 10.18 27.82
C VAL A 92 16.38 9.46 28.90
N ASP A 93 16.42 9.93 30.14
CA ASP A 93 15.61 9.38 31.24
C ASP A 93 14.11 9.52 30.90
N ALA A 94 13.65 10.68 30.46
CA ALA A 94 12.25 10.89 30.06
C ALA A 94 11.81 9.93 28.92
N ILE A 95 12.70 9.71 27.93
CA ILE A 95 12.46 8.76 26.84
C ILE A 95 12.30 7.33 27.40
N LEU A 96 13.23 6.89 28.23
CA LEU A 96 13.24 5.52 28.77
C LEU A 96 12.11 5.28 29.76
N ASP A 97 11.76 6.27 30.59
CA ASP A 97 10.61 6.22 31.48
C ASP A 97 9.29 6.11 30.72
N TRP A 98 9.16 6.86 29.62
CA TRP A 98 8.01 6.73 28.73
C TRP A 98 7.96 5.34 28.07
N VAL A 99 9.08 4.81 27.56
CA VAL A 99 9.16 3.47 26.97
C VAL A 99 8.76 2.38 27.99
N ASP A 100 9.25 2.49 29.23
CA ASP A 100 8.96 1.52 30.30
C ASP A 100 7.50 1.61 30.81
N SER A 101 6.82 2.73 30.55
CA SER A 101 5.39 2.91 30.85
C SER A 101 4.45 2.33 29.78
N GLN A 102 4.97 1.89 28.64
CA GLN A 102 4.12 1.38 27.57
C GLN A 102 3.60 -0.02 27.91
N PRO A 103 2.29 -0.29 27.75
CA PRO A 103 1.74 -1.61 28.00
C PRO A 103 2.31 -2.62 26.99
N GLU A 104 2.55 -3.84 27.46
CA GLU A 104 2.93 -4.93 26.57
C GLU A 104 1.77 -5.24 25.61
N PRO A 105 1.98 -5.31 24.28
CA PRO A 105 0.92 -5.65 23.35
C PRO A 105 0.34 -7.01 23.74
N GLY A 106 -0.96 -7.06 23.99
CA GLY A 106 -1.66 -8.29 24.36
C GLY A 106 -1.38 -9.41 23.36
N ALA A 107 -1.35 -10.66 23.85
CA ALA A 107 -0.96 -11.86 23.09
C ALA A 107 -1.83 -12.21 21.88
N GLU A 108 -2.85 -11.43 21.54
CA GLU A 108 -3.79 -11.67 20.43
C GLU A 108 -3.33 -11.12 19.07
N GLY A 109 -2.17 -10.44 19.00
CA GLY A 109 -1.63 -9.92 17.74
C GLY A 109 -0.36 -10.59 17.20
N ALA A 110 0.19 -11.61 17.88
CA ALA A 110 1.52 -12.16 17.58
C ALA A 110 1.53 -13.50 16.80
N ALA A 111 0.39 -14.01 16.37
CA ALA A 111 0.31 -15.27 15.62
C ALA A 111 0.37 -15.04 14.11
N GLY A 112 1.48 -14.57 13.59
CA GLY A 112 1.60 -14.35 12.15
C GLY A 112 3.00 -14.01 11.62
N ALA A 113 4.01 -13.93 12.47
CA ALA A 113 5.33 -13.44 12.03
C ALA A 113 6.50 -14.42 12.32
N THR A 114 6.25 -15.71 12.44
CA THR A 114 7.32 -16.71 12.53
C THR A 114 7.30 -17.58 11.27
N GLY A 115 8.10 -17.22 10.27
CA GLY A 115 8.29 -18.09 9.13
C GLY A 115 8.71 -17.51 7.79
N ALA A 116 8.98 -16.22 7.69
CA ALA A 116 9.36 -15.62 6.40
C ALA A 116 10.70 -14.86 6.47
N ALA A 117 11.72 -15.47 7.02
CA ALA A 117 13.04 -14.84 7.14
C ALA A 117 13.99 -15.10 5.96
N THR A 118 13.54 -15.72 4.88
CA THR A 118 14.43 -16.12 3.76
C THR A 118 13.94 -15.70 2.36
N ALA A 119 12.79 -15.09 2.19
CA ALA A 119 12.39 -14.56 0.89
C ALA A 119 12.79 -13.09 0.79
N ASP A 120 13.60 -12.73 -0.20
CA ASP A 120 13.87 -11.34 -0.56
C ASP A 120 12.58 -10.74 -1.16
N PRO A 121 11.92 -9.75 -0.49
CA PRO A 121 10.69 -9.17 -1.00
C PRO A 121 10.87 -8.39 -2.31
N LEU A 122 12.09 -8.24 -2.80
CA LEU A 122 12.42 -7.62 -4.08
C LEU A 122 12.70 -8.65 -5.19
N ALA A 123 12.70 -9.95 -4.88
CA ALA A 123 12.71 -10.99 -5.90
C ALA A 123 11.33 -11.01 -6.57
N THR A 124 11.14 -10.17 -7.56
CA THR A 124 9.97 -10.23 -8.44
C THR A 124 10.08 -11.50 -9.27
N GLU A 125 9.18 -12.47 -9.06
CA GLU A 125 8.89 -13.43 -10.12
C GLU A 125 8.34 -12.63 -11.31
N GLU A 126 9.05 -12.65 -12.42
CA GLU A 126 8.50 -12.22 -13.70
C GLU A 126 7.32 -13.16 -14.01
N GLU A 127 6.11 -12.76 -13.73
CA GLU A 127 4.92 -13.35 -14.35
C GLU A 127 5.05 -13.12 -15.87
N SER A 128 5.68 -14.08 -16.55
CA SER A 128 5.63 -14.11 -18.00
C SER A 128 4.17 -14.32 -18.40
N SER A 129 3.55 -13.30 -18.94
CA SER A 129 2.21 -13.44 -19.50
C SER A 129 2.26 -14.44 -20.64
N MET A 130 1.88 -15.69 -20.40
CA MET A 130 1.84 -16.77 -21.39
C MET A 130 0.73 -16.58 -22.44
N GLY A 131 0.11 -15.41 -22.52
CA GLY A 131 -0.96 -15.12 -23.50
C GLY A 131 -0.54 -15.33 -24.96
N TRP A 132 0.72 -15.08 -25.30
CA TRP A 132 1.26 -15.31 -26.66
C TRP A 132 1.27 -16.79 -27.06
N ILE A 133 1.34 -17.72 -26.12
CA ILE A 133 1.29 -19.17 -26.38
C ILE A 133 -0.07 -19.56 -26.98
N TRP A 134 -1.17 -18.99 -26.47
CA TRP A 134 -2.51 -19.25 -26.98
C TRP A 134 -2.67 -18.72 -28.40
N ILE A 135 -2.02 -17.61 -28.75
CA ILE A 135 -2.00 -17.06 -30.11
C ILE A 135 -1.28 -18.01 -31.06
N ILE A 136 -0.07 -18.48 -30.66
CA ILE A 136 0.70 -19.45 -31.45
C ILE A 136 -0.07 -20.77 -31.63
N LEU A 137 -0.63 -21.31 -30.54
CA LEU A 137 -1.46 -22.53 -30.61
C LEU A 137 -2.68 -22.34 -31.53
N GLY A 138 -3.30 -21.18 -31.51
CA GLY A 138 -4.40 -20.82 -32.42
C GLY A 138 -3.95 -20.81 -33.89
N ILE A 139 -2.81 -20.23 -34.20
CA ILE A 139 -2.23 -20.20 -35.54
C ILE A 139 -1.87 -21.62 -36.03
N ILE A 140 -1.21 -22.41 -35.16
CA ILE A 140 -0.88 -23.80 -35.46
C ILE A 140 -2.15 -24.62 -35.74
N PHE A 141 -3.16 -24.50 -34.89
CA PHE A 141 -4.44 -25.19 -35.07
C PHE A 141 -5.11 -24.78 -36.38
N PHE A 142 -5.13 -23.48 -36.71
CA PHE A 142 -5.69 -22.99 -37.97
C PHE A 142 -4.94 -23.54 -39.19
N THR A 143 -3.61 -23.56 -39.16
CA THR A 143 -2.78 -24.12 -40.25
C THR A 143 -3.03 -25.62 -40.42
N ILE A 144 -3.17 -26.38 -39.33
CA ILE A 144 -3.52 -27.80 -39.38
C ILE A 144 -4.89 -28.01 -40.04
N VAL A 145 -5.90 -27.22 -39.63
CA VAL A 145 -7.25 -27.31 -40.22
C VAL A 145 -7.23 -27.04 -41.72
N VAL A 146 -6.51 -26.02 -42.18
CA VAL A 146 -6.34 -25.69 -43.59
C VAL A 146 -5.62 -26.80 -44.33
N ALA A 147 -4.53 -27.33 -43.77
CA ALA A 147 -3.75 -28.43 -44.39
C ALA A 147 -4.57 -29.73 -44.52
N VAL A 148 -5.27 -30.11 -43.42
CA VAL A 148 -6.16 -31.29 -43.43
C VAL A 148 -7.31 -31.12 -44.43
N GLY A 149 -7.87 -29.91 -44.54
CA GLY A 149 -8.89 -29.57 -45.54
C GLY A 149 -8.36 -29.75 -46.98
N GLY A 150 -7.12 -29.30 -47.22
CA GLY A 150 -6.45 -29.47 -48.52
C GLY A 150 -6.22 -30.94 -48.89
N VAL A 151 -5.66 -31.74 -47.93
CA VAL A 151 -5.43 -33.17 -48.13
C VAL A 151 -6.74 -33.93 -48.37
N ARG A 152 -7.78 -33.63 -47.59
CA ARG A 152 -9.12 -34.24 -47.77
C ARG A 152 -9.70 -33.96 -49.14
N ARG A 153 -9.48 -32.76 -49.67
CA ARG A 153 -9.93 -32.39 -51.02
C ARG A 153 -9.17 -33.18 -52.09
N GLN A 154 -7.84 -33.30 -52.01
CA GLN A 154 -7.03 -34.09 -52.92
C GLN A 154 -7.42 -35.58 -52.89
N LEU A 155 -7.67 -36.15 -51.72
CA LEU A 155 -8.12 -37.52 -51.61
C LEU A 155 -9.49 -37.74 -52.20
N LYS A 156 -10.41 -36.77 -52.12
CA LYS A 156 -11.73 -36.86 -52.80
C LYS A 156 -11.58 -36.84 -54.33
N PHE A 157 -10.69 -36.03 -54.88
CA PHE A 157 -10.44 -36.01 -56.33
C PHE A 157 -9.78 -37.30 -56.81
N ALA A 158 -8.81 -37.84 -56.08
CA ALA A 158 -8.19 -39.13 -56.40
C ALA A 158 -9.19 -40.30 -56.35
N ALA A 159 -10.05 -40.32 -55.35
CA ALA A 159 -11.09 -41.37 -55.21
C ALA A 159 -12.18 -41.26 -56.30
N ALA A 160 -12.50 -40.06 -56.77
CA ALA A 160 -13.46 -39.86 -57.87
C ALA A 160 -12.84 -40.26 -59.23
N ASP A 161 -11.53 -40.01 -59.42
CA ASP A 161 -10.77 -40.42 -60.63
C ASP A 161 -10.69 -41.96 -60.72
N ASP A 162 -10.39 -42.65 -59.62
CA ASP A 162 -10.37 -44.10 -59.51
C ASP A 162 -11.76 -44.73 -59.77
N ALA A 163 -12.83 -44.03 -59.37
CA ALA A 163 -14.21 -44.48 -59.57
C ALA A 163 -14.79 -44.19 -60.97
N GLY A 164 -14.04 -43.45 -61.82
CA GLY A 164 -14.51 -43.01 -63.13
C GLY A 164 -15.69 -42.01 -63.08
N GLU A 165 -15.88 -41.33 -61.95
CA GLU A 165 -16.91 -40.31 -61.79
C GLU A 165 -16.42 -38.96 -62.34
N PRO A 166 -17.29 -38.15 -62.95
CA PRO A 166 -16.91 -36.86 -63.50
C PRO A 166 -16.46 -35.92 -62.39
N ILE A 167 -15.20 -35.59 -62.39
CA ILE A 167 -14.60 -34.66 -61.39
C ILE A 167 -15.04 -33.24 -61.76
N ASN A 168 -15.77 -32.58 -60.88
CA ASN A 168 -16.14 -31.19 -61.03
C ASN A 168 -14.97 -30.29 -60.48
N GLU A 169 -13.93 -30.12 -61.29
CA GLU A 169 -12.74 -29.33 -60.90
C GLU A 169 -13.00 -27.82 -60.74
N SER A 170 -14.23 -27.37 -61.10
CA SER A 170 -14.55 -25.94 -61.14
C SER A 170 -15.00 -25.33 -59.83
N LEU A 171 -15.20 -26.09 -58.77
CA LEU A 171 -15.67 -25.57 -57.46
C LEU A 171 -14.49 -24.91 -56.73
N THR A 172 -14.57 -23.59 -56.54
CA THR A 172 -13.67 -22.87 -55.67
C THR A 172 -13.89 -23.23 -54.21
N TYR A 173 -12.89 -23.02 -53.33
CA TYR A 173 -13.04 -23.23 -51.88
C TYR A 173 -14.23 -22.46 -51.30
N SER A 174 -14.55 -21.28 -51.86
CA SER A 174 -15.65 -20.45 -51.40
C SER A 174 -17.02 -21.10 -51.77
N GLU A 175 -17.13 -21.80 -52.89
CA GLU A 175 -18.34 -22.48 -53.32
C GLU A 175 -18.55 -23.77 -52.53
N GLU A 176 -17.50 -24.55 -52.28
CA GLU A 176 -17.59 -25.71 -51.38
C GLU A 176 -18.02 -25.30 -49.96
N PHE A 177 -17.45 -24.18 -49.45
CA PHE A 177 -17.85 -23.65 -48.14
C PHE A 177 -19.33 -23.20 -48.14
N LYS A 178 -19.77 -22.49 -49.15
CA LYS A 178 -21.19 -22.06 -49.28
C LYS A 178 -22.13 -23.24 -49.33
N THR A 179 -21.82 -24.28 -50.12
CA THR A 179 -22.66 -25.49 -50.22
C THR A 179 -22.68 -26.27 -48.88
N TRP A 180 -21.55 -26.37 -48.20
CA TRP A 180 -21.45 -26.95 -46.87
C TRP A 180 -22.23 -26.11 -45.86
N ALA A 181 -22.07 -24.81 -45.80
CA ALA A 181 -22.77 -23.91 -44.91
C ALA A 181 -24.28 -23.94 -45.13
N TRP A 182 -24.72 -24.05 -46.41
CA TRP A 182 -26.14 -24.18 -46.74
C TRP A 182 -26.73 -25.54 -46.31
N LYS A 183 -25.96 -26.62 -46.48
CA LYS A 183 -26.35 -27.95 -46.01
C LYS A 183 -26.51 -27.98 -44.48
N TYR A 184 -25.66 -27.33 -43.75
CA TYR A 184 -25.66 -27.26 -42.30
C TYR A 184 -26.16 -25.93 -41.74
N ARG A 185 -27.00 -25.19 -42.51
CA ARG A 185 -27.42 -23.82 -42.22
C ARG A 185 -27.95 -23.62 -40.78
N LEU A 186 -28.63 -24.61 -40.19
CA LEU A 186 -29.13 -24.50 -38.83
C LEU A 186 -27.97 -24.43 -37.81
N TYR A 187 -26.99 -25.32 -37.95
CA TYR A 187 -25.83 -25.35 -37.04
C TYR A 187 -24.95 -24.14 -37.25
N VAL A 188 -24.70 -23.74 -38.52
CA VAL A 188 -23.95 -22.55 -38.88
C VAL A 188 -24.63 -21.30 -38.31
N GLY A 189 -25.97 -21.21 -38.45
CA GLY A 189 -26.74 -20.10 -37.89
C GLY A 189 -26.70 -20.04 -36.37
N LEU A 190 -26.87 -21.17 -35.69
CA LEU A 190 -26.79 -21.26 -34.22
C LEU A 190 -25.38 -20.90 -33.73
N THR A 191 -24.33 -21.44 -34.36
CA THR A 191 -22.94 -21.12 -34.01
C THR A 191 -22.64 -19.65 -34.21
N SER A 192 -23.05 -19.07 -35.36
CA SER A 192 -22.89 -17.64 -35.65
C SER A 192 -23.62 -16.78 -34.62
N LEU A 193 -24.83 -17.16 -34.22
CA LEU A 193 -25.59 -16.45 -33.19
C LEU A 193 -24.87 -16.47 -31.84
N VAL A 194 -24.36 -17.64 -31.41
CA VAL A 194 -23.58 -17.75 -30.17
C VAL A 194 -22.32 -16.89 -30.22
N LEU A 195 -21.59 -16.88 -31.35
CA LEU A 195 -20.40 -16.04 -31.52
C LEU A 195 -20.74 -14.55 -31.47
N VAL A 196 -21.84 -14.13 -32.11
CA VAL A 196 -22.26 -12.71 -32.06
C VAL A 196 -22.66 -12.32 -30.65
N ILE A 197 -23.44 -13.15 -29.95
CA ILE A 197 -23.81 -12.88 -28.55
C ILE A 197 -22.56 -12.83 -27.66
N SER A 198 -21.64 -13.78 -27.81
CA SER A 198 -20.36 -13.78 -27.08
C SER A 198 -19.56 -12.52 -27.33
N ALA A 199 -19.45 -12.07 -28.60
CA ALA A 199 -18.77 -10.83 -28.95
C ALA A 199 -19.44 -9.60 -28.33
N ILE A 200 -20.76 -9.52 -28.33
CA ILE A 200 -21.53 -8.43 -27.72
C ILE A 200 -21.29 -8.42 -26.20
N VAL A 201 -21.39 -9.59 -25.54
CA VAL A 201 -21.13 -9.71 -24.10
C VAL A 201 -19.70 -9.30 -23.75
N THR A 202 -18.72 -9.77 -24.53
CA THR A 202 -17.32 -9.40 -24.32
C THR A 202 -17.10 -7.90 -24.50
N LEU A 203 -17.70 -7.31 -25.53
CA LEU A 203 -17.62 -5.86 -25.76
C LEU A 203 -18.27 -5.07 -24.60
N PHE A 204 -19.41 -5.53 -24.11
CA PHE A 204 -20.11 -4.90 -22.98
C PHE A 204 -19.28 -5.00 -21.71
N LEU A 205 -18.74 -6.19 -21.39
CA LEU A 205 -17.88 -6.38 -20.21
C LEU A 205 -16.59 -5.57 -20.28
N SER A 206 -15.98 -5.50 -21.47
CA SER A 206 -14.80 -4.64 -21.71
C SER A 206 -15.15 -3.15 -21.54
N GLY A 207 -16.32 -2.72 -22.02
CA GLY A 207 -16.80 -1.35 -21.81
C GLY A 207 -17.10 -1.05 -20.35
N TYR A 208 -17.67 -2.00 -19.63
CA TYR A 208 -17.98 -1.87 -18.21
C TYR A 208 -16.71 -1.75 -17.35
N SER A 209 -15.60 -2.35 -17.75
CA SER A 209 -14.31 -2.25 -17.04
C SER A 209 -13.57 -0.93 -17.26
N ILE A 210 -14.04 -0.07 -18.19
CA ILE A 210 -13.43 1.25 -18.40
C ILE A 210 -13.61 2.11 -17.15
N GLY A 211 -12.49 2.64 -16.63
CA GLY A 211 -12.47 3.45 -15.40
C GLY A 211 -12.43 2.66 -14.09
N VAL A 212 -12.46 1.32 -14.14
CA VAL A 212 -12.15 0.48 -12.99
C VAL A 212 -10.64 0.33 -12.91
N VAL A 213 -10.05 0.84 -11.84
CA VAL A 213 -8.59 0.90 -11.64
C VAL A 213 -8.09 -0.11 -10.60
N GLU A 214 -8.96 -1.02 -10.14
CA GLU A 214 -8.55 -2.10 -9.24
C GLU A 214 -7.39 -2.91 -9.86
N GLU A 215 -6.50 -3.40 -9.03
CA GLU A 215 -5.27 -4.10 -9.41
C GLU A 215 -4.24 -3.23 -10.16
N TYR A 216 -4.49 -1.93 -10.37
CA TYR A 216 -3.51 -1.07 -11.02
C TYR A 216 -2.25 -0.92 -10.16
N GLN A 217 -1.14 -1.39 -10.69
CA GLN A 217 0.17 -1.45 -10.04
C GLN A 217 1.27 -1.09 -11.04
N PRO A 218 1.52 0.20 -11.26
CA PRO A 218 2.59 0.61 -12.17
C PRO A 218 3.97 0.33 -11.59
N SER A 219 4.93 -0.01 -12.44
CA SER A 219 6.33 -0.11 -12.04
C SER A 219 6.84 1.22 -11.50
N GLN A 220 7.69 1.17 -10.48
CA GLN A 220 8.24 2.34 -9.82
C GLN A 220 9.74 2.48 -10.08
N PRO A 221 10.29 3.71 -10.09
CA PRO A 221 11.72 3.92 -10.33
C PRO A 221 12.61 3.29 -9.24
N ILE A 222 12.07 3.18 -8.02
CA ILE A 222 12.68 2.48 -6.88
C ILE A 222 11.63 1.53 -6.34
N ALA A 223 11.94 0.25 -6.23
CA ALA A 223 11.09 -0.72 -5.56
C ALA A 223 11.13 -0.44 -4.05
N PHE A 224 10.04 0.11 -3.53
CA PHE A 224 9.93 0.50 -2.13
C PHE A 224 8.90 -0.40 -1.42
N PRO A 225 9.35 -1.35 -0.57
CA PRO A 225 8.45 -2.24 0.16
C PRO A 225 7.93 -1.56 1.43
N HIS A 226 6.64 -1.23 1.47
CA HIS A 226 6.00 -0.74 2.69
C HIS A 226 6.06 -1.77 3.83
N ALA A 227 5.98 -3.08 3.53
CA ALA A 227 6.05 -4.15 4.51
C ALA A 227 7.32 -4.10 5.37
N ILE A 228 8.48 -3.73 4.81
CA ILE A 228 9.71 -3.57 5.57
C ILE A 228 9.63 -2.33 6.47
N HIS A 229 9.14 -1.20 5.95
CA HIS A 229 9.16 0.08 6.66
C HIS A 229 8.06 0.14 7.73
N THR A 230 6.81 -0.11 7.36
CA THR A 230 5.68 0.00 8.30
C THR A 230 5.37 -1.32 9.00
N GLY A 231 5.54 -2.47 8.31
CA GLY A 231 5.28 -3.78 8.88
C GLY A 231 6.39 -4.24 9.84
N THR A 232 7.61 -4.39 9.34
CA THR A 232 8.73 -4.91 10.13
C THR A 232 9.28 -3.86 11.10
N ASN A 233 9.52 -2.62 10.62
CA ASN A 233 10.12 -1.57 11.42
C ASN A 233 9.09 -0.68 12.16
N GLY A 234 7.78 -0.83 11.87
CA GLY A 234 6.71 -0.12 12.57
C GLY A 234 6.72 1.40 12.38
N ILE A 235 7.29 1.89 11.28
CA ILE A 235 7.32 3.32 10.98
C ILE A 235 5.90 3.79 10.65
N ASP A 236 5.42 4.82 11.35
CA ASP A 236 4.08 5.39 11.13
C ASP A 236 3.95 5.99 9.72
N CYS A 237 2.78 5.80 9.10
CA CYS A 237 2.48 6.32 7.76
C CYS A 237 2.72 7.83 7.66
N LYS A 238 2.36 8.58 8.70
CA LYS A 238 2.47 10.05 8.77
C LYS A 238 3.90 10.54 8.92
N TYR A 239 4.86 9.66 9.26
CA TYR A 239 6.27 10.03 9.24
C TYR A 239 6.74 10.39 7.82
N CYS A 240 6.32 9.60 6.84
CA CYS A 240 6.68 9.82 5.43
C CYS A 240 5.62 10.66 4.71
N HIS A 241 4.33 10.41 4.95
CA HIS A 241 3.19 11.11 4.35
C HIS A 241 2.65 12.21 5.28
N ASN A 242 3.52 13.09 5.75
CA ASN A 242 3.21 14.06 6.81
C ASN A 242 2.16 15.12 6.43
N SER A 243 1.97 15.41 5.15
CA SER A 243 0.98 16.37 4.70
C SER A 243 -0.45 15.82 4.67
N VAL A 244 -0.66 14.52 4.90
CA VAL A 244 -1.99 13.86 4.83
C VAL A 244 -3.01 14.45 5.80
N THR A 245 -2.56 14.99 6.92
CA THR A 245 -3.42 15.62 7.93
C THR A 245 -3.67 17.11 7.69
N LEU A 246 -2.92 17.74 6.80
CA LEU A 246 -2.94 19.19 6.59
C LEU A 246 -3.40 19.60 5.19
N SER A 247 -3.31 18.69 4.21
CA SER A 247 -3.51 18.99 2.80
C SER A 247 -4.53 18.07 2.14
N LYS A 248 -5.04 18.49 0.98
CA LYS A 248 -5.84 17.62 0.12
C LYS A 248 -5.06 16.41 -0.39
N SER A 249 -3.75 16.55 -0.57
CA SER A 249 -2.88 15.47 -1.04
C SER A 249 -2.03 14.93 0.11
N ALA A 250 -1.89 13.61 0.19
CA ALA A 250 -1.07 12.96 1.21
C ALA A 250 0.42 13.32 1.10
N GLY A 251 0.83 13.77 -0.08
CA GLY A 251 2.23 14.08 -0.38
C GLY A 251 3.10 12.82 -0.49
N LEU A 252 4.12 12.91 -1.33
CA LEU A 252 5.19 11.94 -1.37
C LEU A 252 6.35 12.46 -0.52
N PRO A 253 7.02 11.58 0.26
CA PRO A 253 8.16 12.01 1.06
C PRO A 253 9.28 12.53 0.15
N THR A 254 9.91 13.61 0.57
CA THR A 254 11.11 14.11 -0.10
C THR A 254 12.25 13.11 0.10
N VAL A 255 13.24 13.13 -0.79
CA VAL A 255 14.44 12.29 -0.68
C VAL A 255 15.14 12.46 0.67
N ASN A 256 15.07 13.66 1.26
CA ASN A 256 15.67 13.94 2.58
C ASN A 256 15.03 13.09 3.70
N VAL A 257 13.73 12.81 3.63
CA VAL A 257 13.05 11.94 4.61
C VAL A 257 13.64 10.53 4.55
N CYS A 258 13.85 10.00 3.36
CA CYS A 258 14.51 8.70 3.17
C CYS A 258 15.93 8.70 3.73
N MET A 259 16.67 9.78 3.48
CA MET A 259 18.07 9.93 3.90
C MET A 259 18.23 10.14 5.41
N ASN A 260 17.17 10.38 6.18
CA ASN A 260 17.28 10.40 7.64
C ASN A 260 17.78 9.05 8.19
N CYS A 261 17.37 7.94 7.56
CA CYS A 261 17.79 6.59 7.94
C CYS A 261 18.84 6.04 6.97
N HIS A 262 18.66 6.23 5.65
CA HIS A 262 19.49 5.58 4.65
C HIS A 262 20.90 6.17 4.48
N LYS A 263 21.26 7.22 5.19
CA LYS A 263 22.69 7.60 5.35
C LYS A 263 23.51 6.49 6.01
N GLN A 264 22.86 5.65 6.82
CA GLN A 264 23.52 4.61 7.62
C GLN A 264 22.98 3.20 7.32
N ILE A 265 21.75 3.09 6.82
CA ILE A 265 21.10 1.82 6.49
C ILE A 265 21.19 1.59 4.98
N ASN A 266 22.01 0.60 4.58
CA ASN A 266 22.27 0.31 3.16
C ASN A 266 21.61 -1.01 2.68
N GLY A 267 20.61 -1.54 3.40
CA GLY A 267 19.97 -2.80 3.04
C GLY A 267 20.80 -4.05 3.39
N ARG A 268 20.12 -5.17 3.52
CA ARG A 268 20.72 -6.46 3.93
C ARG A 268 21.04 -7.35 2.73
N THR A 269 20.27 -7.26 1.65
CA THR A 269 20.43 -8.07 0.45
C THR A 269 20.99 -7.25 -0.71
N PRO A 270 21.66 -7.88 -1.70
CA PRO A 270 22.13 -7.18 -2.89
C PRO A 270 21.02 -6.44 -3.64
N ALA A 271 19.82 -7.02 -3.73
CA ALA A 271 18.67 -6.38 -4.37
C ALA A 271 18.23 -5.10 -3.62
N GLN A 272 18.19 -5.13 -2.29
CA GLN A 272 17.90 -3.94 -1.49
C GLN A 272 18.98 -2.87 -1.66
N GLN A 273 20.24 -3.26 -1.67
CA GLN A 273 21.38 -2.36 -1.86
C GLN A 273 21.33 -1.67 -3.24
N GLU A 274 20.91 -2.38 -4.28
CA GLU A 274 20.70 -1.80 -5.61
C GLU A 274 19.62 -0.70 -5.58
N GLN A 275 18.48 -0.93 -4.91
CA GLN A 275 17.42 0.08 -4.79
C GLN A 275 17.88 1.28 -3.97
N ILE A 276 18.65 1.06 -2.90
CA ILE A 276 19.22 2.14 -2.09
C ILE A 276 20.29 2.92 -2.87
N ALA A 277 21.04 2.27 -3.75
CA ALA A 277 21.97 2.97 -4.65
C ALA A 277 21.23 3.94 -5.60
N LYS A 278 20.02 3.58 -6.08
CA LYS A 278 19.16 4.50 -6.83
C LYS A 278 18.71 5.70 -5.98
N LEU A 279 18.40 5.47 -4.69
CA LEU A 279 18.09 6.54 -3.74
C LEU A 279 19.30 7.46 -3.53
N TYR A 280 20.50 6.91 -3.32
CA TYR A 280 21.73 7.70 -3.16
C TYR A 280 22.01 8.57 -4.37
N LYS A 281 21.84 8.02 -5.58
CA LYS A 281 21.96 8.79 -6.83
C LYS A 281 20.96 9.95 -6.87
N SER A 282 19.71 9.71 -6.45
CA SER A 282 18.68 10.76 -6.39
C SER A 282 18.99 11.81 -5.32
N ALA A 283 19.51 11.39 -4.17
CA ALA A 283 19.91 12.29 -3.09
C ALA A 283 21.18 13.08 -3.39
N GLY A 284 21.99 12.66 -4.35
CA GLY A 284 23.37 13.14 -4.54
C GLY A 284 24.26 12.77 -3.36
N TRP A 285 24.06 11.58 -2.78
CA TRP A 285 24.82 11.06 -1.65
C TRP A 285 25.92 10.13 -2.12
N ASP A 286 27.15 10.36 -1.64
CA ASP A 286 28.30 9.48 -1.89
C ASP A 286 28.66 8.72 -0.61
N PRO A 287 28.29 7.43 -0.50
CA PRO A 287 28.60 6.61 0.67
C PRO A 287 30.11 6.29 0.78
N ALA A 288 30.85 6.27 -0.34
CA ALA A 288 32.28 5.97 -0.37
C ALA A 288 33.14 7.21 -0.02
N GLY A 289 32.64 8.41 -0.33
CA GLY A 289 33.31 9.68 -0.10
C GLY A 289 33.13 10.24 1.32
N ALA A 290 33.27 9.43 2.35
CA ALA A 290 33.06 9.79 3.76
C ALA A 290 31.62 10.26 4.09
N GLY A 291 30.61 9.77 3.34
CA GLY A 291 29.21 10.07 3.59
C GLY A 291 28.86 11.55 3.39
N LYS A 292 29.16 12.10 2.24
CA LYS A 292 28.93 13.52 1.93
C LYS A 292 27.94 13.69 0.76
N TYR A 293 27.18 14.79 0.81
CA TYR A 293 26.37 15.23 -0.32
C TYR A 293 27.22 15.86 -1.40
N THR A 294 27.05 15.45 -2.64
CA THR A 294 27.78 15.98 -3.81
C THR A 294 27.16 17.27 -4.37
N GLY A 295 26.00 17.68 -3.86
CA GLY A 295 25.21 18.80 -4.41
C GLY A 295 24.48 18.51 -5.71
N LYS A 296 24.59 17.29 -6.25
CA LYS A 296 23.93 16.86 -7.51
C LYS A 296 22.74 15.96 -7.21
N SER A 297 21.68 16.51 -6.63
CA SER A 297 20.43 15.77 -6.37
C SER A 297 19.46 15.84 -7.55
N LYS A 298 18.62 14.81 -7.70
CA LYS A 298 17.50 14.78 -8.65
C LYS A 298 16.26 14.21 -7.95
N PRO A 299 15.07 14.77 -8.20
CA PRO A 299 13.83 14.20 -7.63
C PRO A 299 13.59 12.80 -8.17
N ILE A 300 12.98 11.95 -7.34
CA ILE A 300 12.45 10.65 -7.77
C ILE A 300 11.09 10.91 -8.41
N ILE A 301 10.92 10.51 -9.66
CA ILE A 301 9.66 10.66 -10.41
C ILE A 301 8.84 9.40 -10.20
N TRP A 302 8.00 9.41 -9.18
CA TRP A 302 7.10 8.31 -8.87
C TRP A 302 5.92 8.24 -9.84
N ASN A 303 5.54 7.03 -10.25
CA ASN A 303 4.31 6.79 -10.98
C ASN A 303 3.13 6.81 -10.01
N LYS A 304 2.12 7.63 -10.30
CA LYS A 304 0.91 7.72 -9.47
C LYS A 304 0.12 6.41 -9.55
N VAL A 305 -0.27 5.88 -8.41
CA VAL A 305 -1.05 4.64 -8.30
C VAL A 305 -2.54 4.96 -8.11
N HIS A 306 -2.85 5.72 -7.08
CA HIS A 306 -4.22 6.13 -6.78
C HIS A 306 -4.49 7.47 -7.49
N VAL A 307 -5.13 7.42 -8.65
CA VAL A 307 -5.40 8.59 -9.49
C VAL A 307 -6.91 8.73 -9.66
N LEU A 308 -7.43 9.87 -9.25
CA LEU A 308 -8.80 10.28 -9.57
C LEU A 308 -8.80 11.15 -10.83
N PRO A 309 -9.90 11.17 -11.61
CA PRO A 309 -10.05 12.09 -12.72
C PRO A 309 -9.94 13.55 -12.27
N ASP A 310 -9.43 14.43 -13.13
CA ASP A 310 -9.14 15.83 -12.79
C ASP A 310 -10.36 16.63 -12.34
N HIS A 311 -11.57 16.22 -12.75
CA HIS A 311 -12.84 16.84 -12.34
C HIS A 311 -13.34 16.35 -10.98
N VAL A 312 -12.58 15.50 -10.27
CA VAL A 312 -12.96 14.98 -8.95
C VAL A 312 -12.10 15.62 -7.87
N TYR A 313 -12.78 16.27 -6.93
CA TYR A 313 -12.15 16.80 -5.73
C TYR A 313 -12.11 15.76 -4.62
N PHE A 314 -10.92 15.52 -4.08
CA PHE A 314 -10.73 14.67 -2.91
C PHE A 314 -9.75 15.33 -1.94
N ASN A 315 -10.07 15.30 -0.65
CA ASN A 315 -9.26 15.93 0.39
C ASN A 315 -8.89 14.91 1.48
N HIS A 316 -7.62 14.50 1.54
CA HIS A 316 -7.14 13.57 2.55
C HIS A 316 -7.35 14.07 3.98
N SER A 317 -7.06 15.35 4.26
CA SER A 317 -7.16 15.86 5.63
C SER A 317 -8.61 15.80 6.17
N GLN A 318 -9.61 16.00 5.33
CA GLN A 318 -11.01 15.86 5.72
C GLN A 318 -11.37 14.40 6.04
N HIS A 319 -10.88 13.46 5.27
CA HIS A 319 -11.16 12.03 5.48
C HIS A 319 -10.42 11.47 6.69
N VAL A 320 -9.11 11.78 6.82
CA VAL A 320 -8.24 11.21 7.85
C VAL A 320 -8.42 11.89 9.21
N VAL A 321 -8.54 13.22 9.23
CA VAL A 321 -8.64 13.98 10.49
C VAL A 321 -10.09 14.13 10.92
N VAL A 322 -10.95 14.66 10.04
CA VAL A 322 -12.34 14.94 10.37
C VAL A 322 -13.18 13.67 10.35
N GLY A 323 -13.05 12.86 9.29
CA GLY A 323 -13.76 11.58 9.15
C GLY A 323 -13.21 10.47 10.03
N GLY A 324 -12.00 10.62 10.59
CA GLY A 324 -11.36 9.59 11.42
C GLY A 324 -11.18 8.26 10.67
N ILE A 325 -11.00 8.32 9.34
CA ILE A 325 -10.90 7.11 8.50
C ILE A 325 -9.47 6.61 8.52
N ASP A 326 -9.30 5.32 8.80
CA ASP A 326 -8.00 4.66 8.73
C ASP A 326 -7.50 4.57 7.29
N CYS A 327 -6.18 4.67 7.12
CA CYS A 327 -5.53 4.56 5.80
C CYS A 327 -5.87 3.24 5.09
N LYS A 328 -6.06 2.16 5.87
CA LYS A 328 -6.38 0.82 5.37
C LYS A 328 -7.73 0.74 4.67
N GLN A 329 -8.67 1.62 4.98
CA GLN A 329 -9.99 1.66 4.34
C GLN A 329 -9.88 1.84 2.81
N CYS A 330 -8.88 2.63 2.36
CA CYS A 330 -8.72 2.99 0.96
C CYS A 330 -7.48 2.36 0.32
N HIS A 331 -6.38 2.25 1.09
CA HIS A 331 -5.09 1.80 0.57
C HIS A 331 -4.78 0.33 0.88
N GLY A 332 -5.61 -0.33 1.69
CA GLY A 332 -5.34 -1.69 2.13
C GLY A 332 -4.26 -1.78 3.21
N ASP A 333 -3.89 -3.00 3.58
CA ASP A 333 -2.89 -3.22 4.63
C ASP A 333 -1.47 -3.06 4.09
N MET A 334 -0.99 -1.82 4.06
CA MET A 334 0.38 -1.48 3.63
C MET A 334 1.47 -2.17 4.48
N THR A 335 1.15 -2.62 5.69
CA THR A 335 2.14 -3.33 6.54
C THR A 335 2.54 -4.69 5.98
N LYS A 336 1.77 -5.21 5.03
CA LYS A 336 2.01 -6.49 4.35
C LYS A 336 2.39 -6.31 2.88
N MET A 337 2.38 -5.09 2.36
CA MET A 337 2.59 -4.81 0.94
C MET A 337 4.09 -4.78 0.62
N VAL A 338 4.54 -5.77 -0.14
CA VAL A 338 5.95 -5.87 -0.58
C VAL A 338 6.24 -4.97 -1.77
N GLU A 339 5.25 -4.70 -2.60
CA GLU A 339 5.30 -3.73 -3.69
C GLU A 339 5.16 -2.31 -3.14
N THR A 340 5.51 -1.33 -3.96
CA THR A 340 5.43 0.09 -3.54
C THR A 340 3.99 0.49 -3.25
N ALA A 341 3.06 0.26 -4.17
CA ALA A 341 1.63 0.43 -3.96
C ALA A 341 0.83 -0.23 -5.10
N LYS A 342 -0.40 -0.63 -4.78
CA LYS A 342 -1.39 -1.17 -5.72
C LYS A 342 -2.77 -0.64 -5.32
N VAL A 343 -3.65 -0.38 -6.28
CA VAL A 343 -5.05 -0.12 -6.00
C VAL A 343 -5.70 -1.43 -5.59
N GLN A 344 -6.00 -1.58 -4.30
CA GLN A 344 -6.59 -2.80 -3.77
C GLN A 344 -8.03 -2.97 -4.24
N PRO A 345 -8.42 -4.19 -4.69
CA PRO A 345 -9.82 -4.49 -4.97
C PRO A 345 -10.68 -4.33 -3.72
N VAL A 346 -11.92 -3.93 -3.92
CA VAL A 346 -12.90 -3.79 -2.83
C VAL A 346 -13.05 -5.09 -2.04
N SER A 347 -12.96 -6.25 -2.69
CA SER A 347 -13.00 -7.56 -2.05
C SER A 347 -11.86 -7.79 -1.04
N GLU A 348 -10.67 -7.24 -1.29
CA GLU A 348 -9.53 -7.31 -0.37
C GLU A 348 -9.66 -6.27 0.75
N LEU A 349 -10.15 -5.07 0.44
CA LEU A 349 -10.41 -4.04 1.45
C LEU A 349 -11.46 -4.50 2.48
N ASN A 350 -12.47 -5.24 2.05
CA ASN A 350 -13.52 -5.77 2.92
C ASN A 350 -13.05 -6.88 3.87
N LYS A 351 -11.88 -7.50 3.63
CA LYS A 351 -11.28 -8.50 4.53
C LYS A 351 -10.55 -7.88 5.71
N ILE A 352 -10.30 -6.57 5.68
CA ILE A 352 -9.56 -5.86 6.72
C ILE A 352 -10.53 -5.53 7.85
N GLU A 353 -10.21 -5.98 9.05
CA GLU A 353 -10.99 -5.71 10.25
C GLU A 353 -11.10 -4.20 10.52
N GLY A 354 -12.30 -3.73 10.82
CA GLY A 354 -12.62 -2.33 11.05
C GLY A 354 -12.91 -1.51 9.80
N ASN A 355 -12.70 -2.06 8.60
CA ASN A 355 -13.11 -1.41 7.37
C ASN A 355 -14.64 -1.46 7.18
N ILE A 356 -15.18 -0.41 6.57
CA ILE A 356 -16.58 -0.38 6.11
C ILE A 356 -16.67 -1.28 4.86
N PRO A 357 -17.50 -2.34 4.88
CA PRO A 357 -17.65 -3.21 3.73
C PRO A 357 -18.42 -2.49 2.62
N LEU A 358 -17.88 -2.51 1.40
CA LEU A 358 -18.43 -1.86 0.21
C LEU A 358 -18.58 -2.88 -0.94
N THR A 359 -19.45 -2.60 -1.90
CA THR A 359 -19.74 -3.51 -3.02
C THR A 359 -19.25 -3.00 -4.37
N ARG A 360 -19.04 -1.70 -4.49
CA ARG A 360 -18.62 -1.05 -5.74
C ARG A 360 -17.09 -1.07 -5.88
N PRO A 361 -16.57 -1.17 -7.11
CA PRO A 361 -15.12 -1.19 -7.34
C PRO A 361 -14.42 0.05 -6.75
N THR A 362 -13.26 -0.18 -6.17
CA THR A 362 -12.46 0.84 -5.48
C THR A 362 -12.19 2.05 -6.38
N MET A 363 -12.30 3.25 -5.83
CA MET A 363 -12.09 4.55 -6.47
C MET A 363 -13.12 4.93 -7.55
N THR A 364 -14.19 4.15 -7.73
CA THR A 364 -15.32 4.57 -8.56
C THR A 364 -16.24 5.55 -7.80
N MET A 365 -17.03 6.33 -8.53
CA MET A 365 -18.03 7.21 -7.92
C MET A 365 -18.99 6.44 -7.01
N GLY A 366 -19.42 5.24 -7.44
CA GLY A 366 -20.28 4.36 -6.66
C GLY A 366 -19.67 3.95 -5.33
N TRP A 367 -18.37 3.65 -5.29
CA TRP A 367 -17.63 3.31 -4.08
C TRP A 367 -17.60 4.48 -3.07
N CYS A 368 -17.37 5.69 -3.56
CA CYS A 368 -17.38 6.91 -2.71
C CYS A 368 -18.78 7.15 -2.12
N ILE A 369 -19.82 7.07 -2.95
CA ILE A 369 -21.23 7.29 -2.55
C ILE A 369 -21.66 6.23 -1.53
N GLU A 370 -21.31 4.96 -1.75
CA GLU A 370 -21.63 3.87 -0.84
C GLU A 370 -20.98 4.07 0.53
N CYS A 371 -19.69 4.46 0.56
CA CYS A 371 -18.99 4.80 1.79
C CYS A 371 -19.64 6.00 2.50
N HIS A 372 -19.96 7.07 1.76
CA HIS A 372 -20.63 8.25 2.33
C HIS A 372 -22.04 7.94 2.85
N GLY A 373 -22.71 6.93 2.31
CA GLY A 373 -24.00 6.44 2.83
C GLY A 373 -23.86 5.60 4.10
N ALA A 374 -22.78 4.85 4.21
CA ALA A 374 -22.54 3.93 5.32
C ALA A 374 -21.75 4.56 6.49
N LYS A 375 -20.91 5.58 6.20
CA LYS A 375 -20.05 6.19 7.23
C LYS A 375 -20.89 7.06 8.16
N GLU A 376 -20.95 6.62 9.41
CA GLU A 376 -21.52 7.37 10.51
C GLU A 376 -20.51 8.39 11.05
N ILE A 377 -20.96 9.61 11.29
CA ILE A 377 -20.19 10.64 11.98
C ILE A 377 -20.61 10.58 13.44
N SER A 378 -19.70 10.26 14.34
CA SER A 378 -19.98 10.21 15.76
C SER A 378 -20.32 11.61 16.28
N THR A 379 -21.57 11.81 16.69
CA THR A 379 -22.04 13.04 17.33
C THR A 379 -21.94 12.96 18.85
N GLY A 380 -21.57 11.79 19.41
CA GLY A 380 -21.83 11.47 20.81
C GLY A 380 -20.62 11.29 21.72
N SER A 381 -19.40 11.36 21.27
CA SER A 381 -18.24 11.35 22.15
C SER A 381 -17.40 12.60 21.90
N ILE A 382 -17.69 13.63 22.65
CA ILE A 382 -16.81 14.78 22.78
C ILE A 382 -15.57 14.31 23.53
N ASP A 383 -14.66 13.64 22.83
CA ASP A 383 -13.27 13.65 23.26
C ASP A 383 -12.84 15.12 23.12
N THR A 384 -12.62 15.75 24.25
CA THR A 384 -12.25 17.16 24.38
C THR A 384 -11.00 17.55 23.63
N ARG A 385 -10.31 16.57 23.00
CA ARG A 385 -9.14 16.75 22.13
C ARG A 385 -9.48 16.96 20.66
N ASN A 386 -10.75 16.78 20.26
CA ASN A 386 -11.21 16.95 18.88
C ASN A 386 -12.39 17.96 18.81
N ASP A 387 -12.23 19.13 19.40
CA ASP A 387 -13.13 20.29 19.15
C ASP A 387 -12.93 20.80 17.71
N GLY A 388 -13.17 19.91 16.72
CA GLY A 388 -13.11 20.25 15.31
C GLY A 388 -14.32 21.05 14.86
N TYR A 389 -14.15 21.69 13.70
CA TYR A 389 -15.16 22.49 13.01
C TYR A 389 -16.56 21.84 12.93
N TYR A 390 -16.62 20.52 12.77
CA TYR A 390 -17.90 19.78 12.70
C TYR A 390 -18.60 19.69 14.06
N ASN A 391 -17.89 19.53 15.18
CA ASN A 391 -18.50 19.54 16.50
C ASN A 391 -19.11 20.91 16.83
N GLU A 392 -18.45 21.98 16.43
CA GLU A 392 -18.97 23.33 16.62
C GLU A 392 -20.20 23.59 15.73
N ILE A 393 -20.19 23.15 14.48
CA ILE A 393 -21.36 23.20 13.60
C ILE A 393 -22.52 22.39 14.19
N HIS A 394 -22.29 21.16 14.63
CA HIS A 394 -23.32 20.32 15.26
C HIS A 394 -23.92 20.98 16.51
N LYS A 395 -23.09 21.53 17.39
CA LYS A 395 -23.56 22.28 18.56
C LYS A 395 -24.45 23.48 18.15
N ARG A 396 -24.05 24.26 17.13
CA ARG A 396 -24.81 25.39 16.63
C ARG A 396 -26.12 24.97 15.99
N LEU A 397 -26.11 23.92 15.19
CA LEU A 397 -27.30 23.40 14.53
C LEU A 397 -28.30 22.80 15.51
N LEU A 398 -27.84 22.02 16.49
CA LEU A 398 -28.68 21.51 17.58
C LEU A 398 -29.30 22.63 18.44
N ASN A 399 -28.60 23.75 18.61
CA ASN A 399 -29.11 24.89 19.36
C ASN A 399 -30.11 25.74 18.57
N ASN A 400 -29.93 25.85 17.24
CA ASN A 400 -30.72 26.76 16.38
C ASN A 400 -31.93 26.10 15.74
N ASP A 401 -31.91 24.80 15.45
CA ASP A 401 -33.03 24.09 14.82
C ASP A 401 -33.17 22.66 15.34
N LYS A 402 -33.86 22.55 16.48
CA LYS A 402 -34.15 21.26 17.11
C LYS A 402 -35.09 20.37 16.29
N THR A 403 -35.92 20.97 15.40
CA THR A 403 -36.89 20.21 14.62
C THR A 403 -36.24 19.53 13.41
N LEU A 404 -35.42 20.26 12.68
CA LEU A 404 -34.65 19.68 11.55
C LEU A 404 -33.65 18.61 12.02
N TYR A 405 -32.89 18.96 13.05
CA TYR A 405 -31.92 18.03 13.63
C TYR A 405 -32.53 16.85 14.39
N GLY A 406 -33.70 17.05 15.00
CA GLY A 406 -34.42 15.98 15.66
C GLY A 406 -34.85 14.85 14.69
N SER A 407 -34.99 15.15 13.40
CA SER A 407 -35.28 14.12 12.40
C SER A 407 -34.04 13.33 11.99
N TYR A 408 -32.88 13.95 11.94
CA TYR A 408 -31.60 13.29 11.61
C TYR A 408 -31.01 12.51 12.81
N LEU A 409 -31.30 12.92 14.03
CA LEU A 409 -30.78 12.31 15.25
C LEU A 409 -31.73 11.28 15.88
N LYS A 410 -32.77 10.80 15.18
CA LYS A 410 -33.72 9.83 15.71
C LYS A 410 -33.06 8.53 16.18
N ASP A 411 -31.97 8.11 15.52
CA ASP A 411 -31.18 6.93 15.84
C ASP A 411 -29.88 7.27 16.57
N GLY A 412 -29.65 8.56 16.89
CA GLY A 412 -28.42 9.03 17.56
C GLY A 412 -27.18 9.04 16.67
N LYS A 413 -27.35 8.86 15.36
CA LYS A 413 -26.28 8.76 14.37
C LYS A 413 -26.56 9.71 13.21
N VAL A 414 -25.52 10.28 12.63
CA VAL A 414 -25.59 11.11 11.43
C VAL A 414 -24.62 10.55 10.41
N THR A 415 -25.11 10.26 9.22
CA THR A 415 -24.27 9.82 8.11
C THR A 415 -23.71 11.02 7.33
N VAL A 416 -22.63 10.79 6.58
CA VAL A 416 -22.07 11.82 5.67
C VAL A 416 -23.10 12.25 4.64
N ASN A 417 -23.96 11.34 4.17
CA ASN A 417 -25.05 11.65 3.24
C ASN A 417 -26.04 12.65 3.81
N GLU A 418 -26.47 12.46 5.06
CA GLU A 418 -27.41 13.37 5.74
C GLU A 418 -26.85 14.80 5.90
N LEU A 419 -25.52 14.93 5.88
CA LEU A 419 -24.83 16.24 5.85
C LEU A 419 -24.58 16.78 4.44
N GLY A 420 -25.23 16.23 3.43
CA GLY A 420 -25.09 16.66 2.04
C GLY A 420 -23.84 16.09 1.34
N GLY A 421 -23.25 15.01 1.87
CA GLY A 421 -22.06 14.37 1.28
C GLY A 421 -22.29 13.69 -0.08
N TRP A 422 -23.55 13.64 -0.56
CA TRP A 422 -23.93 13.16 -1.89
C TRP A 422 -24.17 14.28 -2.91
N GLU A 423 -24.06 15.53 -2.49
CA GLU A 423 -24.21 16.65 -3.42
C GLU A 423 -23.07 16.64 -4.46
N CYS A 424 -23.43 16.73 -5.74
CA CYS A 424 -22.47 16.64 -6.84
C CYS A 424 -21.29 17.62 -6.68
N ALA A 425 -21.59 18.87 -6.26
CA ALA A 425 -20.61 19.92 -6.06
C ALA A 425 -19.64 19.69 -4.88
N LYS A 426 -19.83 18.66 -4.06
CA LYS A 426 -18.87 18.29 -3.00
C LYS A 426 -17.69 17.50 -3.54
N CYS A 427 -17.92 16.79 -4.66
CA CYS A 427 -16.93 15.90 -5.27
C CYS A 427 -16.51 16.38 -6.68
N HIS A 428 -17.30 17.22 -7.34
CA HIS A 428 -17.05 17.70 -8.70
C HIS A 428 -17.05 19.22 -8.75
N TYR A 429 -16.14 19.81 -9.58
CA TYR A 429 -16.11 21.25 -9.91
C TYR A 429 -16.31 21.49 -11.39
#